data_b814a80e3375cecadc771698f46307bc
#
_entry.id   b814a80e3375cecadc771698f46307bc
#
_cell.length_a   1.000
_cell.length_b   1.000
_cell.length_c   1.000
_cell.angle_alpha   90.00
_cell.angle_beta   90.00
_cell.angle_gamma   90.00
#
_symmetry.space_group_name_H-M   'P 1'
#
loop_
_entity.id
_entity.type
_entity.pdbx_description
1 polymer ?
#
loop_
_entity_poly.entity_id
_entity_poly.type
_entity_poly.pdbx_seq_one_letter_code
_entity_poly.pdbx_strand_id
1 'polypeptide(L)'
;KISLNSIIYENPSLIDEAAKKFGAQCIVGSIDVKLIDGKYVCFSHSGTRMTKSEPISLARELQDRGVGEILITSIDKDGTMEGYDIDLIKKITENVNVPVIASGGAGNYEHMCSAILDGGASAVAAASIFHFTEQTPLDAKTFLQSKGIPVRMTYKD
;
A
#
# COMPACT_ATOMS: atom_id res chain seq x y z
N LYS A 1 8.16 7.85 -10.11
CA LYS A 1 7.18 8.15 -9.07
C LYS A 1 7.91 8.47 -7.77
N ILE A 2 7.28 9.27 -6.90
CA ILE A 2 7.74 9.54 -5.53
C ILE A 2 6.66 9.10 -4.54
N SER A 3 7.08 8.54 -3.41
CA SER A 3 6.21 8.17 -2.30
C SER A 3 6.39 9.18 -1.17
N LEU A 4 5.30 9.74 -0.68
CA LEU A 4 5.26 10.78 0.34
C LEU A 4 4.52 10.23 1.58
N ASN A 5 5.17 10.26 2.76
CA ASN A 5 4.58 9.85 4.05
C ASN A 5 4.52 11.05 5.00
N SER A 6 5.59 11.32 5.77
CA SER A 6 5.55 12.32 6.86
C SER A 6 5.14 13.70 6.39
N ILE A 7 5.54 14.11 5.18
CA ILE A 7 5.24 15.43 4.63
C ILE A 7 3.73 15.66 4.41
N ILE A 8 2.94 14.59 4.22
CA ILE A 8 1.48 14.71 4.04
C ILE A 8 0.78 15.26 5.28
N TYR A 9 1.38 15.07 6.45
CA TYR A 9 0.88 15.60 7.73
C TYR A 9 1.44 16.99 8.05
N GLU A 10 2.64 17.32 7.58
CA GLU A 10 3.35 18.55 7.91
C GLU A 10 3.05 19.67 6.92
N ASN A 11 2.98 19.33 5.65
CA ASN A 11 2.70 20.27 4.55
C ASN A 11 1.88 19.60 3.44
N PRO A 12 0.58 19.37 3.67
CA PRO A 12 -0.28 18.70 2.68
C PRO A 12 -0.40 19.46 1.35
N SER A 13 -0.22 20.79 1.32
CA SER A 13 -0.26 21.58 0.08
C SER A 13 0.85 21.22 -0.91
N LEU A 14 1.94 20.60 -0.43
CA LEU A 14 3.01 20.11 -1.31
C LEU A 14 2.49 19.04 -2.28
N ILE A 15 1.46 18.26 -1.88
CA ILE A 15 0.84 17.27 -2.77
C ILE A 15 0.16 17.97 -3.94
N ASP A 16 -0.62 19.02 -3.65
CA ASP A 16 -1.35 19.79 -4.66
C ASP A 16 -0.37 20.39 -5.68
N GLU A 17 0.72 20.99 -5.18
CA GLU A 17 1.78 21.57 -6.01
C GLU A 17 2.50 20.51 -6.86
N ALA A 18 2.86 19.38 -6.26
CA ALA A 18 3.54 18.29 -6.93
C ALA A 18 2.65 17.64 -8.00
N ALA A 19 1.38 17.37 -7.69
CA ALA A 19 0.41 16.82 -8.62
C ALA A 19 0.18 17.77 -9.81
N LYS A 20 0.06 19.06 -9.55
CA LYS A 20 -0.09 20.09 -10.60
C LYS A 20 1.15 20.17 -11.50
N LYS A 21 2.34 20.05 -10.92
CA LYS A 21 3.62 20.24 -11.66
C LYS A 21 4.03 18.97 -12.43
N PHE A 22 3.84 17.80 -11.86
CA PHE A 22 4.39 16.53 -12.38
C PHE A 22 3.31 15.53 -12.83
N GLY A 23 2.04 15.83 -12.56
CA GLY A 23 0.92 14.93 -12.78
C GLY A 23 0.67 13.96 -11.62
N ALA A 24 -0.60 13.65 -11.36
CA ALA A 24 -1.03 12.77 -10.29
C ALA A 24 -0.32 11.41 -10.32
N GLN A 25 -0.11 10.84 -11.52
CA GLN A 25 0.55 9.55 -11.74
C GLN A 25 1.98 9.48 -11.19
N CYS A 26 2.61 10.61 -10.88
CA CYS A 26 3.95 10.66 -10.28
C CYS A 26 3.95 10.62 -8.76
N ILE A 27 2.80 10.80 -8.11
CA ILE A 27 2.69 10.98 -6.66
C ILE A 27 2.00 9.77 -6.04
N VAL A 28 2.64 9.18 -5.05
CA VAL A 28 2.11 8.09 -4.22
C VAL A 28 1.95 8.60 -2.79
N GLY A 29 0.73 8.58 -2.26
CA GLY A 29 0.47 8.86 -0.85
C GLY A 29 0.74 7.60 -0.02
N SER A 30 1.73 7.63 0.88
CA SER A 30 2.06 6.50 1.75
C SER A 30 1.44 6.70 3.13
N ILE A 31 0.63 5.75 3.54
CA ILE A 31 -0.11 5.75 4.81
C ILE A 31 0.34 4.54 5.63
N ASP A 32 1.04 4.78 6.73
CA ASP A 32 1.42 3.75 7.69
C ASP A 32 0.34 3.69 8.78
N VAL A 33 -0.17 2.48 9.04
CA VAL A 33 -1.32 2.27 9.93
C VAL A 33 -1.00 1.21 10.97
N LYS A 34 -1.46 1.45 12.19
CA LYS A 34 -1.43 0.50 13.29
C LYS A 34 -2.82 0.30 13.88
N LEU A 35 -3.12 -0.92 14.33
CA LEU A 35 -4.35 -1.23 15.03
C LEU A 35 -4.12 -1.02 16.53
N ILE A 36 -4.81 -0.04 17.13
CA ILE A 36 -4.73 0.29 18.56
C ILE A 36 -6.13 0.24 19.14
N ASP A 37 -6.35 -0.60 20.14
CA ASP A 37 -7.64 -0.76 20.82
C ASP A 37 -8.83 -0.95 19.85
N GLY A 38 -8.60 -1.75 18.80
CA GLY A 38 -9.61 -2.06 17.77
C GLY A 38 -9.84 -0.92 16.75
N LYS A 39 -9.02 0.12 16.75
CA LYS A 39 -9.10 1.24 15.80
C LYS A 39 -7.83 1.38 14.99
N TYR A 40 -7.97 1.59 13.70
CA TYR A 40 -6.85 1.93 12.84
C TYR A 40 -6.43 3.39 13.01
N VAL A 41 -5.15 3.62 13.27
CA VAL A 41 -4.56 4.94 13.50
C VAL A 41 -3.38 5.13 12.57
N CYS A 42 -3.29 6.30 11.92
CA CYS A 42 -2.16 6.64 11.06
C CYS A 42 -0.92 7.03 11.85
N PHE A 43 0.23 6.67 11.29
CA PHE A 43 1.55 7.02 11.82
C PHE A 43 2.38 7.74 10.77
N SER A 44 3.32 8.55 11.25
CA SER A 44 4.35 9.22 10.45
C SER A 44 5.75 8.85 10.94
N HIS A 45 6.79 9.37 10.24
CA HIS A 45 8.19 9.16 10.64
C HIS A 45 8.53 7.68 10.80
N SER A 46 8.29 6.90 9.72
CA SER A 46 8.56 5.44 9.70
C SER A 46 7.85 4.69 10.84
N GLY A 47 6.58 5.03 11.10
CA GLY A 47 5.76 4.35 12.10
C GLY A 47 6.06 4.72 13.57
N THR A 48 6.89 5.75 13.82
CA THR A 48 7.31 6.11 15.18
C THR A 48 6.45 7.19 15.83
N ARG A 49 5.74 7.99 15.05
CA ARG A 49 4.91 9.09 15.55
C ARG A 49 3.43 8.86 15.21
N MET A 50 2.62 8.63 16.22
CA MET A 50 1.18 8.55 16.08
C MET A 50 0.61 9.91 15.64
N THR A 51 -0.32 9.89 14.71
CA THR A 51 -1.04 11.08 14.23
C THR A 51 -2.46 11.10 14.77
N LYS A 52 -3.20 12.18 14.45
CA LYS A 52 -4.63 12.27 14.77
C LYS A 52 -5.51 11.84 13.58
N SER A 53 -4.90 11.43 12.47
CA SER A 53 -5.62 11.10 11.25
C SER A 53 -6.14 9.67 11.28
N GLU A 54 -7.33 9.51 10.76
CA GLU A 54 -7.98 8.22 10.53
C GLU A 54 -7.69 7.79 9.08
N PRO A 55 -7.34 6.51 8.80
CA PRO A 55 -6.82 6.09 7.49
C PRO A 55 -7.75 6.36 6.32
N ILE A 56 -9.07 6.12 6.47
CA ILE A 56 -10.02 6.32 5.37
C ILE A 56 -10.16 7.81 5.04
N SER A 57 -10.29 8.65 6.07
CA SER A 57 -10.40 10.11 5.89
C SER A 57 -9.14 10.67 5.23
N LEU A 58 -7.96 10.21 5.67
CA LEU A 58 -6.69 10.62 5.08
C LEU A 58 -6.56 10.14 3.63
N ALA A 59 -6.92 8.89 3.33
CA ALA A 59 -6.86 8.35 1.98
C ALA A 59 -7.73 9.16 0.99
N ARG A 60 -8.94 9.54 1.40
CA ARG A 60 -9.81 10.42 0.61
C ARG A 60 -9.21 11.80 0.43
N GLU A 61 -8.70 12.42 1.50
CA GLU A 61 -8.03 13.72 1.42
C GLU A 61 -6.85 13.68 0.43
N LEU A 62 -6.01 12.65 0.49
CA LEU A 62 -4.88 12.50 -0.42
C LEU A 62 -5.32 12.34 -1.88
N GLN A 63 -6.38 11.56 -2.12
CA GLN A 63 -6.98 11.45 -3.46
C GLN A 63 -7.46 12.82 -3.95
N ASP A 64 -8.19 13.58 -3.13
CA ASP A 64 -8.74 14.89 -3.49
C ASP A 64 -7.63 15.92 -3.77
N ARG A 65 -6.48 15.79 -3.11
CA ARG A 65 -5.27 16.59 -3.35
C ARG A 65 -4.50 16.16 -4.60
N GLY A 66 -4.84 15.05 -5.22
CA GLY A 66 -4.29 14.62 -6.50
C GLY A 66 -3.15 13.61 -6.41
N VAL A 67 -3.07 12.77 -5.36
CA VAL A 67 -2.23 11.57 -5.44
C VAL A 67 -2.78 10.63 -6.50
N GLY A 68 -1.90 9.99 -7.26
CA GLY A 68 -2.29 9.03 -8.29
C GLY A 68 -2.38 7.60 -7.79
N GLU A 69 -1.79 7.29 -6.63
CA GLU A 69 -1.82 5.97 -5.99
C GLU A 69 -1.70 6.12 -4.47
N ILE A 70 -2.25 5.17 -3.73
CA ILE A 70 -2.08 5.07 -2.26
C ILE A 70 -1.30 3.79 -1.95
N LEU A 71 -0.22 3.92 -1.18
CA LEU A 71 0.50 2.81 -0.56
C LEU A 71 0.03 2.70 0.89
N ILE A 72 -0.65 1.61 1.23
CA ILE A 72 -1.11 1.34 2.59
C ILE A 72 -0.24 0.27 3.25
N THR A 73 0.38 0.60 4.37
CA THR A 73 1.24 -0.31 5.14
C THR A 73 0.65 -0.60 6.50
N SER A 74 0.39 -1.86 6.79
CA SER A 74 0.08 -2.30 8.17
C SER A 74 1.37 -2.48 8.95
N ILE A 75 1.63 -1.59 9.92
CA ILE A 75 2.82 -1.65 10.79
C ILE A 75 2.86 -2.96 11.58
N ASP A 76 1.69 -3.42 12.05
CA ASP A 76 1.59 -4.64 12.86
C ASP A 76 1.89 -5.91 12.06
N LYS A 77 1.69 -5.87 10.74
CA LYS A 77 1.96 -6.99 9.84
C LYS A 77 3.32 -6.91 9.17
N ASP A 78 3.92 -5.73 9.09
CA ASP A 78 5.19 -5.55 8.39
C ASP A 78 6.31 -6.36 9.03
N GLY A 79 7.03 -7.15 8.23
CA GLY A 79 8.09 -8.05 8.68
C GLY A 79 7.61 -9.39 9.24
N THR A 80 6.33 -9.59 9.57
CA THR A 80 5.83 -10.83 10.21
C THR A 80 5.74 -12.03 9.27
N MET A 81 5.53 -11.80 7.98
CA MET A 81 5.25 -12.82 6.97
C MET A 81 3.97 -13.65 7.23
N GLU A 82 3.03 -13.13 8.05
CA GLU A 82 1.78 -13.80 8.45
C GLU A 82 0.57 -13.43 7.58
N GLY A 83 0.78 -12.66 6.53
CA GLY A 83 -0.27 -12.16 5.64
C GLY A 83 -0.53 -10.66 5.79
N TYR A 84 -1.08 -10.07 4.72
CA TYR A 84 -1.50 -8.67 4.72
C TYR A 84 -2.71 -8.44 5.63
N ASP A 85 -2.90 -7.22 6.08
CA ASP A 85 -4.12 -6.78 6.78
C ASP A 85 -5.25 -6.56 5.77
N ILE A 86 -6.00 -7.62 5.48
CA ILE A 86 -7.06 -7.61 4.46
C ILE A 86 -8.19 -6.65 4.83
N ASP A 87 -8.54 -6.57 6.12
CA ASP A 87 -9.60 -5.67 6.60
C ASP A 87 -9.22 -4.20 6.40
N LEU A 88 -7.97 -3.83 6.69
CA LEU A 88 -7.44 -2.50 6.44
C LEU A 88 -7.46 -2.18 4.95
N ILE A 89 -6.92 -3.07 4.11
CA ILE A 89 -6.86 -2.90 2.66
C ILE A 89 -8.26 -2.68 2.10
N LYS A 90 -9.22 -3.54 2.45
CA LYS A 90 -10.60 -3.46 1.99
C LYS A 90 -11.27 -2.14 2.38
N LYS A 91 -11.07 -1.71 3.63
CA LYS A 91 -11.59 -0.40 4.08
C LYS A 91 -11.06 0.76 3.26
N ILE A 92 -9.81 0.70 2.80
CA ILE A 92 -9.25 1.77 1.95
C ILE A 92 -9.78 1.63 0.52
N THR A 93 -9.70 0.44 -0.09
CA THR A 93 -10.10 0.21 -1.49
C THR A 93 -11.57 0.52 -1.76
N GLU A 94 -12.45 0.27 -0.81
CA GLU A 94 -13.88 0.61 -0.90
C GLU A 94 -14.17 2.13 -0.78
N ASN A 95 -13.18 2.94 -0.38
CA ASN A 95 -13.39 4.34 -0.05
C ASN A 95 -12.59 5.33 -0.92
N VAL A 96 -11.78 4.83 -1.86
CA VAL A 96 -11.04 5.66 -2.82
C VAL A 96 -11.19 5.09 -4.23
N ASN A 97 -10.93 5.94 -5.24
CA ASN A 97 -11.00 5.55 -6.66
C ASN A 97 -9.60 5.43 -7.31
N VAL A 98 -8.54 5.82 -6.58
CA VAL A 98 -7.16 5.65 -7.05
C VAL A 98 -6.65 4.25 -6.71
N PRO A 99 -5.71 3.69 -7.50
CA PRO A 99 -5.08 2.42 -7.20
C PRO A 99 -4.49 2.36 -5.79
N VAL A 100 -4.75 1.26 -5.08
CA VAL A 100 -4.21 0.98 -3.74
C VAL A 100 -3.15 -0.12 -3.84
N ILE A 101 -2.00 0.15 -3.27
CA ILE A 101 -0.87 -0.78 -3.15
C ILE A 101 -0.84 -1.29 -1.70
N ALA A 102 -1.03 -2.59 -1.49
CA ALA A 102 -0.94 -3.19 -0.16
C ALA A 102 0.50 -3.50 0.22
N SER A 103 0.88 -3.20 1.46
CA SER A 103 2.22 -3.41 2.02
C SER A 103 2.17 -3.91 3.46
N GLY A 104 3.18 -4.72 3.83
CA GLY A 104 3.33 -5.30 5.16
C GLY A 104 2.65 -6.66 5.33
N GLY A 105 3.45 -7.72 5.59
CA GLY A 105 2.97 -9.03 5.98
C GLY A 105 3.09 -10.16 4.96
N ALA A 106 3.55 -9.90 3.73
CA ALA A 106 3.71 -10.96 2.73
C ALA A 106 4.68 -12.07 3.20
N GLY A 107 4.20 -13.31 3.28
CA GLY A 107 4.99 -14.48 3.64
C GLY A 107 4.94 -15.60 2.60
N ASN A 108 3.95 -15.58 1.73
CA ASN A 108 3.79 -16.49 0.61
C ASN A 108 2.97 -15.85 -0.51
N TYR A 109 2.82 -16.55 -1.63
CA TYR A 109 2.12 -15.99 -2.80
C TYR A 109 0.59 -16.00 -2.64
N GLU A 110 0.04 -16.88 -1.80
CA GLU A 110 -1.38 -16.89 -1.44
C GLU A 110 -1.76 -15.60 -0.71
N HIS A 111 -0.91 -15.09 0.17
CA HIS A 111 -1.13 -13.80 0.84
C HIS A 111 -1.27 -12.65 -0.19
N MET A 112 -0.47 -12.68 -1.26
CA MET A 112 -0.56 -11.71 -2.34
C MET A 112 -1.89 -11.81 -3.10
N CYS A 113 -2.36 -13.05 -3.36
CA CYS A 113 -3.68 -13.29 -3.95
C CYS A 113 -4.79 -12.71 -3.07
N SER A 114 -4.78 -13.00 -1.77
CA SER A 114 -5.82 -12.50 -0.85
C SER A 114 -5.83 -10.96 -0.78
N ALA A 115 -4.67 -10.31 -0.77
CA ALA A 115 -4.61 -8.85 -0.79
C ALA A 115 -5.28 -8.25 -2.04
N ILE A 116 -5.16 -8.91 -3.20
CA ILE A 116 -5.76 -8.47 -4.46
C ILE A 116 -7.23 -8.87 -4.55
N LEU A 117 -7.56 -10.15 -4.32
CA LEU A 117 -8.90 -10.69 -4.57
C LEU A 117 -9.88 -10.33 -3.44
N ASP A 118 -9.46 -10.46 -2.18
CA ASP A 118 -10.32 -10.24 -1.01
C ASP A 118 -10.23 -8.79 -0.51
N GLY A 119 -9.01 -8.20 -0.57
CA GLY A 119 -8.75 -6.82 -0.15
C GLY A 119 -9.03 -5.77 -1.24
N GLY A 120 -9.10 -6.18 -2.51
CA GLY A 120 -9.31 -5.26 -3.64
C GLY A 120 -8.08 -4.42 -4.02
N ALA A 121 -6.89 -4.78 -3.53
CA ALA A 121 -5.66 -4.06 -3.87
C ALA A 121 -5.35 -4.15 -5.37
N SER A 122 -4.92 -3.04 -5.96
CA SER A 122 -4.49 -2.97 -7.37
C SER A 122 -3.06 -3.50 -7.56
N ALA A 123 -2.26 -3.49 -6.50
CA ALA A 123 -0.90 -4.02 -6.48
C ALA A 123 -0.51 -4.41 -5.05
N VAL A 124 0.56 -5.19 -4.94
CA VAL A 124 1.16 -5.58 -3.66
C VAL A 124 2.65 -5.24 -3.63
N ALA A 125 3.13 -4.80 -2.48
CA ALA A 125 4.53 -4.60 -2.17
C ALA A 125 4.97 -5.64 -1.14
N ALA A 126 6.17 -6.20 -1.31
CA ALA A 126 6.72 -7.22 -0.42
C ALA A 126 8.25 -7.08 -0.35
N ALA A 127 8.82 -7.33 0.83
CA ALA A 127 10.26 -7.29 1.06
C ALA A 127 10.74 -8.56 1.76
N SER A 128 10.31 -8.82 2.99
CA SER A 128 10.80 -9.91 3.86
C SER A 128 10.77 -11.28 3.19
N ILE A 129 9.71 -11.60 2.47
CA ILE A 129 9.57 -12.85 1.71
C ILE A 129 10.75 -13.08 0.74
N PHE A 130 11.23 -12.01 0.09
CA PHE A 130 12.33 -12.11 -0.89
C PHE A 130 13.72 -12.00 -0.25
N HIS A 131 13.80 -11.54 1.01
CA HIS A 131 15.06 -11.46 1.75
C HIS A 131 15.35 -12.70 2.57
N PHE A 132 14.33 -13.36 3.08
CA PHE A 132 14.47 -14.45 4.06
C PHE A 132 14.05 -15.81 3.54
N THR A 133 13.63 -15.90 2.28
CA THR A 133 13.24 -17.18 1.64
C THR A 133 13.82 -17.28 0.23
N GLU A 134 13.71 -18.47 -0.38
CA GLU A 134 14.10 -18.73 -1.77
C GLU A 134 13.05 -18.23 -2.80
N GLN A 135 11.98 -17.58 -2.35
CA GLN A 135 10.91 -17.07 -3.21
C GLN A 135 11.38 -15.87 -4.02
N THR A 136 10.90 -15.75 -5.27
CA THR A 136 11.30 -14.68 -6.18
C THR A 136 10.11 -13.86 -6.67
N PRO A 137 10.32 -12.59 -7.08
CA PRO A 137 9.28 -11.79 -7.71
C PRO A 137 8.72 -12.41 -9.01
N LEU A 138 9.54 -13.17 -9.75
CA LEU A 138 9.11 -13.85 -10.96
C LEU A 138 8.16 -14.99 -10.65
N ASP A 139 8.47 -15.80 -9.65
CA ASP A 139 7.61 -16.91 -9.20
C ASP A 139 6.30 -16.37 -8.62
N ALA A 140 6.37 -15.26 -7.87
CA ALA A 140 5.16 -14.57 -7.40
C ALA A 140 4.24 -14.18 -8.57
N LYS A 141 4.78 -13.56 -9.61
CA LYS A 141 4.02 -13.19 -10.82
C LYS A 141 3.44 -14.43 -11.53
N THR A 142 4.24 -15.48 -11.70
CA THR A 142 3.80 -16.74 -12.30
C THR A 142 2.64 -17.35 -11.51
N PHE A 143 2.75 -17.36 -10.20
CA PHE A 143 1.69 -17.84 -9.30
C PHE A 143 0.41 -17.00 -9.43
N LEU A 144 0.52 -15.67 -9.34
CA LEU A 144 -0.62 -14.76 -9.48
C LEU A 144 -1.32 -14.94 -10.84
N GLN A 145 -0.55 -15.08 -11.92
CA GLN A 145 -1.08 -15.36 -13.26
C GLN A 145 -1.85 -16.69 -13.31
N SER A 146 -1.36 -17.75 -12.65
CA SER A 146 -2.05 -19.03 -12.55
C SER A 146 -3.39 -18.96 -11.84
N LYS A 147 -3.59 -17.94 -10.98
CA LYS A 147 -4.85 -17.64 -10.29
C LYS A 147 -5.77 -16.68 -11.08
N GLY A 148 -5.41 -16.35 -12.33
CA GLY A 148 -6.19 -15.46 -13.18
C GLY A 148 -6.00 -13.97 -12.85
N ILE A 149 -5.03 -13.62 -12.01
CA ILE A 149 -4.71 -12.23 -11.70
C ILE A 149 -3.81 -11.68 -12.80
N PRO A 150 -4.18 -10.57 -13.46
CA PRO A 150 -3.35 -9.96 -14.50
C PRO A 150 -2.07 -9.37 -13.89
N VAL A 151 -0.93 -9.81 -14.39
CA VAL A 151 0.39 -9.33 -13.98
C VAL A 151 1.26 -8.99 -15.17
N ARG A 152 2.12 -7.98 -15.00
CA ARG A 152 3.12 -7.66 -16.03
C ARG A 152 4.27 -8.65 -15.95
N MET A 153 4.33 -9.58 -16.90
CA MET A 153 5.47 -10.48 -17.07
C MET A 153 6.61 -9.71 -17.73
N THR A 154 7.83 -9.86 -17.21
CA THR A 154 9.06 -9.46 -17.90
C THR A 154 9.50 -10.65 -18.74
N TYR A 155 9.34 -10.55 -20.07
CA TYR A 155 9.96 -11.50 -20.97
C TYR A 155 11.47 -11.20 -21.00
N LYS A 156 12.29 -12.24 -20.85
CA LYS A 156 13.69 -12.12 -21.26
C LYS A 156 13.66 -12.07 -22.79
N ASP A 157 14.17 -10.98 -23.38
CA ASP A 157 14.56 -10.91 -24.77
C ASP A 157 15.69 -11.91 -25.03
#